data_501dc93d1e4e9a75efb2959c3259d9a2
#
_entry.id   501dc93d1e4e9a75efb2959c3259d9a2
#
_cell.length_a   1.000
_cell.length_b   1.000
_cell.length_c   1.000
_cell.angle_alpha   90.00
_cell.angle_beta   90.00
_cell.angle_gamma   90.00
#
_symmetry.space_group_name_H-M   'P 1'
#
loop_
_entity.id
_entity.type
_entity.pdbx_description
1 polymer ?
#
loop_
_entity_poly.entity_id
_entity_poly.type
_entity_poly.pdbx_seq_one_letter_code
_entity_poly.pdbx_strand_id
1 'polypeptide(L)'
;MRFLSKRILKPVLSVIILISIAVTVLLYFLTANENYLQAVKDSAKSQYASLRESYKSITGKTESADELPDHDAEVLDSIMDRLHEPLYEKDTFDPNEVLAENKQLYEEFLLQEISEPKVDNLVRSGDPLAGKAKGTILSLVRNSDLEDIISSIQQLEEEYNKNFGYPYTFLNDEEFTDEFKDGIKSILPKDRVVEFGTIDPDNWNMPDSIDRERYDQEMDKMSKENIQYAEVESYHNMCRFYSKEFYHHPLLSKYKYVWRLEPNVNFYCKINYDVFQFMGKNDKIYGFVLNLYDSPQTIETLWTSTMDFVEEHPNYLNVNGAFAWLKDNSQNPKNYDYTQGYSTCHFWTNFEIVDLDFLRSEPYEKYMQYLEEKGGFYYERWGDAPVRSLALALFADKSSIHWFRDIGYHHTPYTNCPTCPADSDRCNGNCVPGKFTPWSDLDNQNCQATWIRHSMSEEELEMY
;
A
#
# COMPACT_ATOMS: atom_id res chain seq x y z
N MET A 1 12.02 -67.23 22.80
CA MET A 1 12.62 -66.05 22.17
C MET A 1 13.08 -66.45 20.76
N ARG A 2 12.39 -65.97 19.70
CA ARG A 2 12.76 -66.25 18.30
C ARG A 2 13.83 -65.26 17.86
N PHE A 3 15.04 -65.72 17.57
CA PHE A 3 16.13 -64.93 17.00
C PHE A 3 15.72 -64.44 15.60
N LEU A 4 15.58 -63.14 15.41
CA LEU A 4 15.46 -62.54 14.10
C LEU A 4 16.76 -62.79 13.29
N SER A 5 16.62 -63.37 12.10
CA SER A 5 17.75 -63.78 11.29
C SER A 5 18.60 -62.57 10.87
N LYS A 6 19.92 -62.68 10.88
CA LYS A 6 20.91 -61.66 10.49
C LYS A 6 20.66 -61.06 9.08
N ARG A 7 19.82 -61.71 8.25
CA ARG A 7 19.43 -61.23 6.90
C ARG A 7 18.39 -60.11 6.91
N ILE A 8 17.57 -60.00 7.98
CA ILE A 8 16.52 -58.93 8.08
C ILE A 8 17.07 -57.73 8.85
N LEU A 9 18.07 -57.94 9.75
CA LEU A 9 18.60 -56.86 10.58
C LEU A 9 19.41 -55.81 9.77
N LYS A 10 20.15 -56.22 8.74
CA LYS A 10 20.94 -55.28 7.91
C LYS A 10 20.10 -54.26 7.13
N PRO A 11 19.05 -54.62 6.38
CA PRO A 11 18.26 -53.66 5.66
C PRO A 11 17.46 -52.73 6.60
N VAL A 12 16.97 -53.25 7.74
CA VAL A 12 16.27 -52.42 8.75
C VAL A 12 17.20 -51.40 9.36
N LEU A 13 18.44 -51.79 9.71
CA LEU A 13 19.44 -50.88 10.25
C LEU A 13 19.84 -49.80 9.22
N SER A 14 19.95 -50.16 7.94
CA SER A 14 20.23 -49.18 6.86
C SER A 14 19.10 -48.16 6.66
N VAL A 15 17.85 -48.59 6.77
CA VAL A 15 16.69 -47.68 6.67
C VAL A 15 16.62 -46.74 7.86
N ILE A 16 16.90 -47.23 9.08
CA ILE A 16 16.95 -46.39 10.28
C ILE A 16 18.05 -45.33 10.16
N ILE A 17 19.24 -45.71 9.66
CA ILE A 17 20.36 -44.77 9.47
C ILE A 17 19.99 -43.69 8.43
N LEU A 18 19.36 -44.08 7.31
CA LEU A 18 18.95 -43.13 6.29
C LEU A 18 17.89 -42.15 6.81
N ILE A 19 16.90 -42.63 7.57
CA ILE A 19 15.90 -41.78 8.21
C ILE A 19 16.55 -40.82 9.21
N SER A 20 17.49 -41.31 10.03
CA SER A 20 18.22 -40.49 10.99
C SER A 20 19.04 -39.40 10.30
N ILE A 21 19.71 -39.70 9.18
CA ILE A 21 20.46 -38.71 8.39
C ILE A 21 19.49 -37.67 7.78
N ALA A 22 18.37 -38.10 7.21
CA ALA A 22 17.38 -37.20 6.65
C ALA A 22 16.79 -36.24 7.68
N VAL A 23 16.46 -36.76 8.88
CA VAL A 23 15.99 -35.94 10.01
C VAL A 23 17.05 -34.94 10.49
N THR A 24 18.32 -35.40 10.57
CA THR A 24 19.42 -34.51 10.97
C THR A 24 19.66 -33.39 9.95
N VAL A 25 19.61 -33.72 8.67
CA VAL A 25 19.73 -32.74 7.58
C VAL A 25 18.55 -31.76 7.61
N LEU A 26 17.34 -32.23 7.81
CA LEU A 26 16.15 -31.38 7.94
C LEU A 26 16.25 -30.44 9.14
N LEU A 27 16.65 -30.95 10.29
CA LEU A 27 16.88 -30.14 11.51
C LEU A 27 17.99 -29.10 11.30
N TYR A 28 19.06 -29.47 10.58
CA TYR A 28 20.14 -28.53 10.24
C TYR A 28 19.65 -27.40 9.33
N PHE A 29 18.82 -27.70 8.31
CA PHE A 29 18.24 -26.67 7.46
C PHE A 29 17.26 -25.78 8.21
N LEU A 30 16.43 -26.32 9.11
CA LEU A 30 15.52 -25.55 9.95
C LEU A 30 16.27 -24.60 10.89
N THR A 31 17.32 -25.10 11.58
CA THR A 31 18.13 -24.26 12.47
C THR A 31 19.03 -23.27 11.74
N ALA A 32 19.50 -23.60 10.54
CA ALA A 32 20.27 -22.68 9.71
C ALA A 32 19.37 -21.52 9.20
N ASN A 33 18.11 -21.80 8.88
CA ASN A 33 17.15 -20.80 8.46
C ASN A 33 16.74 -19.88 9.62
N GLU A 34 16.52 -20.41 10.83
CA GLU A 34 16.31 -19.62 12.04
C GLU A 34 17.51 -18.73 12.39
N ASN A 35 18.72 -19.28 12.29
CA ASN A 35 19.93 -18.52 12.55
C ASN A 35 20.17 -17.40 11.50
N TYR A 36 19.83 -17.65 10.23
CA TYR A 36 19.90 -16.65 9.18
C TYR A 36 18.88 -15.54 9.40
N LEU A 37 17.62 -15.88 9.69
CA LEU A 37 16.57 -14.92 10.05
C LEU A 37 16.92 -14.13 11.31
N GLN A 38 17.50 -14.79 12.31
CA GLN A 38 17.95 -14.11 13.52
C GLN A 38 19.14 -13.18 13.25
N ALA A 39 20.08 -13.56 12.40
CA ALA A 39 21.21 -12.71 12.02
C ALA A 39 20.77 -11.48 11.20
N VAL A 40 19.76 -11.62 10.32
CA VAL A 40 19.13 -10.51 9.61
C VAL A 40 18.39 -9.59 10.56
N LYS A 41 17.62 -10.14 11.51
CA LYS A 41 16.94 -9.39 12.59
C LYS A 41 17.93 -8.63 13.47
N ASP A 42 19.01 -9.28 13.89
CA ASP A 42 20.02 -8.67 14.75
C ASP A 42 20.83 -7.58 14.01
N SER A 43 21.06 -7.74 12.71
CA SER A 43 21.69 -6.72 11.85
C SER A 43 20.77 -5.50 11.66
N ALA A 44 19.49 -5.72 11.37
CA ALA A 44 18.50 -4.65 11.24
C ALA A 44 18.32 -3.91 12.58
N LYS A 45 18.24 -4.64 13.69
CA LYS A 45 18.12 -4.09 15.05
C LYS A 45 19.34 -3.27 15.46
N SER A 46 20.54 -3.72 15.08
CA SER A 46 21.80 -3.00 15.35
C SER A 46 21.88 -1.71 14.52
N GLN A 47 21.49 -1.73 13.24
CA GLN A 47 21.45 -0.54 12.39
C GLN A 47 20.40 0.45 12.88
N TYR A 48 19.19 -0.01 13.23
CA TYR A 48 18.13 0.84 13.77
C TYR A 48 18.50 1.47 15.12
N ALA A 49 19.09 0.70 16.03
CA ALA A 49 19.57 1.22 17.31
C ALA A 49 20.69 2.25 17.13
N SER A 50 21.62 2.01 16.21
CA SER A 50 22.71 2.94 15.87
C SER A 50 22.17 4.24 15.25
N LEU A 51 21.21 4.17 14.34
CA LEU A 51 20.55 5.34 13.74
C LEU A 51 19.75 6.13 14.78
N ARG A 52 19.00 5.45 15.64
CA ARG A 52 18.21 6.08 16.72
C ARG A 52 19.09 6.72 17.79
N GLU A 53 20.21 6.13 18.15
CA GLU A 53 21.19 6.70 19.08
C GLU A 53 21.93 7.90 18.46
N SER A 54 22.29 7.81 17.18
CA SER A 54 22.86 8.94 16.43
C SER A 54 21.89 10.10 16.34
N TYR A 55 20.62 9.83 16.03
CA TYR A 55 19.54 10.83 16.00
C TYR A 55 19.33 11.51 17.37
N LYS A 56 19.24 10.73 18.46
CA LYS A 56 19.11 11.28 19.82
C LYS A 56 20.33 12.09 20.27
N SER A 57 21.54 11.68 19.88
CA SER A 57 22.78 12.37 20.25
C SER A 57 22.96 13.70 19.50
N ILE A 58 22.40 13.79 18.27
CA ILE A 58 22.51 14.96 17.40
C ILE A 58 21.43 16.00 17.73
N THR A 59 20.20 15.58 18.01
CA THR A 59 19.08 16.52 18.09
C THR A 59 18.70 16.99 19.50
N GLY A 60 18.89 16.20 20.53
CA GLY A 60 18.53 16.59 21.92
C GLY A 60 17.09 17.10 22.11
N LYS A 61 16.22 16.99 21.09
CA LYS A 61 14.89 17.58 21.01
C LYS A 61 13.80 16.51 20.84
N THR A 62 12.73 16.69 21.58
CA THR A 62 11.41 16.12 21.30
C THR A 62 10.68 17.10 20.36
N GLU A 63 10.28 16.63 19.21
CA GLU A 63 9.76 17.43 18.10
C GLU A 63 8.45 18.17 18.41
N SER A 64 8.36 19.41 17.92
CA SER A 64 7.10 20.10 17.58
C SER A 64 6.94 20.07 16.05
N ALA A 65 5.73 19.81 15.56
CA ALA A 65 5.39 19.41 14.20
C ALA A 65 5.51 20.49 13.10
N ASP A 66 6.16 21.62 13.32
CA ASP A 66 6.09 22.79 12.42
C ASP A 66 7.44 23.25 11.81
N GLU A 67 8.54 22.53 12.00
CA GLU A 67 9.80 22.83 11.30
C GLU A 67 10.33 21.55 10.64
N LEU A 68 10.53 21.59 9.31
CA LEU A 68 11.25 20.54 8.58
C LEU A 68 12.60 20.31 9.25
N PRO A 69 12.98 19.06 9.58
CA PRO A 69 14.25 18.80 10.24
C PRO A 69 15.41 19.25 9.34
N ASP A 70 16.32 20.05 9.90
CA ASP A 70 17.59 20.39 9.25
C ASP A 70 18.47 19.12 9.29
N HIS A 71 18.38 18.31 8.25
CA HIS A 71 19.11 17.05 8.15
C HIS A 71 20.60 17.31 7.92
N ASP A 72 21.43 16.55 8.63
CA ASP A 72 22.87 16.55 8.39
C ASP A 72 23.14 16.22 6.91
N ALA A 73 23.95 17.05 6.23
CA ALA A 73 24.27 16.88 4.83
C ALA A 73 24.82 15.47 4.51
N GLU A 74 25.63 14.90 5.40
CA GLU A 74 26.16 13.52 5.23
C GLU A 74 25.06 12.46 5.21
N VAL A 75 23.98 12.66 5.97
CA VAL A 75 22.83 11.75 5.99
C VAL A 75 22.04 11.85 4.68
N LEU A 76 21.81 13.07 4.20
CA LEU A 76 21.14 13.30 2.91
C LEU A 76 21.96 12.75 1.75
N ASP A 77 23.25 12.97 1.72
CA ASP A 77 24.16 12.42 0.69
C ASP A 77 24.08 10.87 0.69
N SER A 78 24.11 10.24 1.86
CA SER A 78 23.96 8.78 1.97
C SER A 78 22.59 8.26 1.50
N ILE A 79 21.52 9.03 1.67
CA ILE A 79 20.20 8.68 1.14
C ILE A 79 20.20 8.81 -0.38
N MET A 80 20.76 9.91 -0.92
CA MET A 80 20.86 10.13 -2.36
C MET A 80 21.66 9.02 -3.04
N ASP A 81 22.80 8.62 -2.50
CA ASP A 81 23.60 7.50 -3.00
C ASP A 81 22.75 6.21 -3.09
N ARG A 82 21.96 5.90 -2.05
CA ARG A 82 21.06 4.72 -2.05
C ARG A 82 19.92 4.83 -3.06
N LEU A 83 19.46 6.03 -3.38
CA LEU A 83 18.41 6.26 -4.38
C LEU A 83 18.96 6.16 -5.82
N HIS A 84 20.25 6.40 -6.04
CA HIS A 84 20.89 6.23 -7.36
C HIS A 84 21.25 4.76 -7.65
N GLU A 85 21.62 4.00 -6.64
CA GLU A 85 22.08 2.62 -6.81
C GLU A 85 20.92 1.61 -6.74
N PRO A 86 20.98 0.48 -7.47
CA PRO A 86 20.04 -0.62 -7.28
C PRO A 86 20.23 -1.26 -5.89
N LEU A 87 19.18 -1.84 -5.34
CA LEU A 87 19.28 -2.53 -4.04
C LEU A 87 20.13 -3.81 -4.14
N TYR A 88 20.08 -4.49 -5.27
CA TYR A 88 20.84 -5.72 -5.52
C TYR A 88 21.63 -5.60 -6.81
N GLU A 89 22.87 -6.09 -6.81
CA GLU A 89 23.68 -6.18 -8.03
C GLU A 89 23.07 -7.16 -9.04
N LYS A 90 23.17 -6.84 -10.33
CA LYS A 90 22.72 -7.75 -11.40
C LYS A 90 23.43 -9.10 -11.29
N ASP A 91 22.72 -10.17 -11.67
CA ASP A 91 23.20 -11.54 -11.68
C ASP A 91 23.51 -12.15 -10.29
N THR A 92 23.16 -11.48 -9.20
CA THR A 92 23.29 -12.03 -7.84
C THR A 92 22.06 -12.81 -7.36
N PHE A 93 20.97 -12.79 -8.12
CA PHE A 93 19.69 -13.43 -7.79
C PHE A 93 18.99 -14.01 -9.05
N ASP A 94 18.14 -15.01 -8.84
CA ASP A 94 17.19 -15.50 -9.85
C ASP A 94 15.80 -14.90 -9.58
N PRO A 95 15.22 -14.08 -10.47
CA PRO A 95 13.90 -13.49 -10.28
C PRO A 95 12.77 -14.50 -10.06
N ASN A 96 12.89 -15.72 -10.59
CA ASN A 96 11.88 -16.75 -10.38
C ASN A 96 11.96 -17.36 -8.98
N GLU A 97 13.17 -17.52 -8.44
CA GLU A 97 13.36 -17.95 -7.05
C GLU A 97 12.85 -16.86 -6.09
N VAL A 98 13.19 -15.60 -6.35
CA VAL A 98 12.68 -14.45 -5.57
C VAL A 98 11.16 -14.37 -5.60
N LEU A 99 10.53 -14.56 -6.77
CA LEU A 99 9.07 -14.58 -6.87
C LEU A 99 8.45 -15.71 -6.03
N ALA A 100 9.05 -16.90 -6.04
CA ALA A 100 8.56 -18.03 -5.25
C ALA A 100 8.69 -17.77 -3.75
N GLU A 101 9.81 -17.22 -3.30
CA GLU A 101 10.04 -16.80 -1.90
C GLU A 101 9.08 -15.69 -1.48
N ASN A 102 8.86 -14.69 -2.31
CA ASN A 102 7.95 -13.59 -2.04
C ASN A 102 6.50 -14.07 -1.92
N LYS A 103 6.08 -14.98 -2.80
CA LYS A 103 4.77 -15.60 -2.72
C LYS A 103 4.60 -16.38 -1.41
N GLN A 104 5.59 -17.18 -1.05
CA GLN A 104 5.57 -17.94 0.22
C GLN A 104 5.49 -16.99 1.43
N LEU A 105 6.30 -15.94 1.47
CA LEU A 105 6.29 -14.95 2.56
C LEU A 105 4.92 -14.27 2.71
N TYR A 106 4.32 -13.85 1.61
CA TYR A 106 2.98 -13.26 1.61
C TYR A 106 1.91 -14.23 2.15
N GLU A 107 1.92 -15.48 1.65
CA GLU A 107 1.01 -16.52 2.09
C GLU A 107 1.19 -16.83 3.59
N GLU A 108 2.41 -16.95 4.09
CA GLU A 108 2.72 -17.19 5.51
C GLU A 108 2.12 -16.11 6.43
N PHE A 109 2.17 -14.85 6.02
CA PHE A 109 1.58 -13.75 6.80
C PHE A 109 0.05 -13.79 6.79
N LEU A 110 -0.59 -14.06 5.67
CA LEU A 110 -2.05 -14.10 5.58
C LEU A 110 -2.67 -15.40 6.11
N LEU A 111 -1.88 -16.47 6.23
CA LEU A 111 -2.31 -17.74 6.84
C LEU A 111 -2.22 -17.74 8.37
N GLN A 112 -1.57 -16.74 8.98
CA GLN A 112 -1.63 -16.54 10.42
C GLN A 112 -3.04 -16.13 10.83
N GLU A 113 -3.59 -16.76 11.90
CA GLU A 113 -4.87 -16.34 12.44
C GLU A 113 -4.78 -14.94 13.05
N ILE A 114 -5.57 -14.02 12.52
CA ILE A 114 -5.62 -12.63 12.98
C ILE A 114 -7.05 -12.17 13.22
N SER A 115 -7.23 -11.26 14.16
CA SER A 115 -8.54 -10.69 14.47
C SER A 115 -8.57 -9.17 14.37
N GLU A 116 -7.70 -8.49 15.05
CA GLU A 116 -7.59 -7.02 15.11
C GLU A 116 -6.19 -6.64 15.59
N PRO A 117 -5.73 -5.40 15.38
CA PRO A 117 -4.43 -4.96 15.87
C PRO A 117 -4.32 -5.08 17.40
N LYS A 118 -3.20 -5.63 17.88
CA LYS A 118 -2.89 -5.80 19.32
C LYS A 118 -2.26 -4.53 19.88
N VAL A 119 -3.04 -3.45 19.97
CA VAL A 119 -2.64 -2.17 20.54
C VAL A 119 -3.55 -1.80 21.71
N ASP A 120 -2.97 -1.23 22.77
CA ASP A 120 -3.69 -0.91 24.01
C ASP A 120 -4.74 0.20 23.83
N ASN A 121 -4.55 1.06 22.84
CA ASN A 121 -5.40 2.22 22.56
C ASN A 121 -6.51 1.96 21.52
N LEU A 122 -6.78 0.71 21.17
CA LEU A 122 -7.78 0.34 20.17
C LEU A 122 -9.19 0.73 20.61
N VAL A 123 -9.88 1.51 19.77
CA VAL A 123 -11.26 1.99 20.03
C VAL A 123 -12.23 1.05 19.35
N ARG A 124 -13.15 0.45 20.12
CA ARG A 124 -14.18 -0.45 19.63
C ARG A 124 -15.55 0.21 19.60
N SER A 125 -16.47 -0.39 18.86
CA SER A 125 -17.86 0.05 18.82
C SER A 125 -18.48 0.06 20.22
N GLY A 126 -19.17 1.17 20.57
CA GLY A 126 -19.82 1.34 21.87
C GLY A 126 -18.90 1.81 23.00
N ASP A 127 -17.63 2.11 22.73
CA ASP A 127 -16.75 2.71 23.71
C ASP A 127 -17.23 4.14 24.05
N PRO A 128 -17.68 4.39 25.31
CA PRO A 128 -18.29 5.66 25.68
C PRO A 128 -17.30 6.84 25.74
N LEU A 129 -16.00 6.56 25.77
CA LEU A 129 -14.94 7.58 25.81
C LEU A 129 -14.38 7.93 24.43
N ALA A 130 -14.81 7.22 23.39
CA ALA A 130 -14.36 7.44 22.03
C ALA A 130 -15.09 8.62 21.39
N GLY A 131 -14.45 9.77 21.30
CA GLY A 131 -14.83 10.79 20.32
C GLY A 131 -14.65 10.26 18.90
N LYS A 132 -15.39 10.76 17.91
CA LYS A 132 -15.13 10.44 16.50
C LYS A 132 -13.88 11.15 15.99
N ALA A 133 -13.05 10.46 15.22
CA ALA A 133 -12.02 11.11 14.44
C ALA A 133 -12.66 11.98 13.32
N LYS A 134 -11.92 12.97 12.84
CA LYS A 134 -12.35 13.79 11.70
C LYS A 134 -12.09 13.02 10.39
N GLY A 135 -12.90 11.99 10.13
CA GLY A 135 -12.79 11.13 8.96
C GLY A 135 -14.05 11.12 8.10
N THR A 136 -13.90 10.81 6.83
CA THR A 136 -15.00 10.55 5.89
C THR A 136 -14.64 9.41 4.95
N ILE A 137 -15.67 8.69 4.45
CA ILE A 137 -15.54 7.70 3.39
C ILE A 137 -15.81 8.46 2.09
N LEU A 138 -14.81 8.48 1.19
CA LEU A 138 -14.84 9.24 -0.06
C LEU A 138 -15.01 8.31 -1.24
N SER A 139 -15.92 8.65 -2.14
CA SER A 139 -16.06 8.01 -3.46
C SER A 139 -16.10 9.05 -4.57
N LEU A 140 -15.29 8.84 -5.59
CA LEU A 140 -15.36 9.57 -6.85
C LEU A 140 -16.12 8.69 -7.84
N VAL A 141 -17.34 9.06 -8.20
CA VAL A 141 -18.28 8.21 -8.94
C VAL A 141 -19.17 9.02 -9.86
N ARG A 142 -19.51 8.45 -11.00
CA ARG A 142 -20.48 9.02 -11.93
C ARG A 142 -21.91 8.62 -11.56
N ASN A 143 -22.89 9.34 -12.07
CA ASN A 143 -24.31 8.99 -11.89
C ASN A 143 -24.63 7.57 -12.40
N SER A 144 -23.92 7.08 -13.42
CA SER A 144 -24.07 5.73 -13.98
C SER A 144 -23.57 4.62 -13.05
N ASP A 145 -22.74 4.92 -12.06
CA ASP A 145 -22.09 3.95 -11.21
C ASP A 145 -22.94 3.63 -9.94
N LEU A 146 -24.19 4.08 -9.91
CA LEU A 146 -25.08 4.02 -8.74
C LEU A 146 -25.23 2.58 -8.18
N GLU A 147 -25.55 1.60 -9.01
CA GLU A 147 -25.77 0.22 -8.57
C GLU A 147 -24.48 -0.39 -8.01
N ASP A 148 -23.36 -0.12 -8.66
CA ASP A 148 -22.05 -0.65 -8.30
C ASP A 148 -21.57 -0.08 -6.96
N ILE A 149 -21.73 1.23 -6.76
CA ILE A 149 -21.33 1.86 -5.49
C ILE A 149 -22.29 1.49 -4.33
N ILE A 150 -23.59 1.31 -4.60
CA ILE A 150 -24.54 0.81 -3.61
C ILE A 150 -24.07 -0.54 -3.05
N SER A 151 -23.65 -1.47 -3.90
CA SER A 151 -23.14 -2.77 -3.49
C SER A 151 -21.95 -2.65 -2.54
N SER A 152 -20.99 -1.78 -2.88
CA SER A 152 -19.79 -1.54 -2.07
C SER A 152 -20.13 -0.90 -0.71
N ILE A 153 -21.04 0.10 -0.71
CA ILE A 153 -21.50 0.77 0.52
C ILE A 153 -22.22 -0.22 1.45
N GLN A 154 -23.11 -1.06 0.93
CA GLN A 154 -23.85 -2.03 1.75
C GLN A 154 -22.89 -2.98 2.47
N GLN A 155 -21.86 -3.46 1.80
CA GLN A 155 -20.83 -4.31 2.41
C GLN A 155 -20.02 -3.53 3.47
N LEU A 156 -19.56 -2.30 3.16
CA LEU A 156 -18.81 -1.50 4.13
C LEU A 156 -19.67 -1.09 5.34
N GLU A 157 -20.98 -0.82 5.14
CA GLU A 157 -21.91 -0.60 6.27
C GLU A 157 -22.00 -1.86 7.12
N GLU A 158 -22.14 -3.03 6.52
CA GLU A 158 -22.27 -4.28 7.25
C GLU A 158 -21.00 -4.65 8.04
N GLU A 159 -19.86 -4.54 7.41
CA GLU A 159 -18.61 -4.98 8.00
C GLU A 159 -17.96 -3.92 8.92
N TYR A 160 -18.31 -2.64 8.76
CA TYR A 160 -17.68 -1.55 9.50
C TYR A 160 -18.62 -0.42 9.91
N ASN A 161 -19.18 0.34 8.94
CA ASN A 161 -19.62 1.71 9.19
C ASN A 161 -20.97 1.82 9.91
N LYS A 162 -21.79 0.76 9.90
CA LYS A 162 -23.01 0.71 10.75
C LYS A 162 -22.67 0.89 12.24
N ASN A 163 -21.48 0.45 12.65
CA ASN A 163 -21.03 0.51 14.05
C ASN A 163 -20.34 1.82 14.41
N PHE A 164 -19.70 2.49 13.43
CA PHE A 164 -18.89 3.68 13.68
C PHE A 164 -19.54 4.97 13.16
N GLY A 165 -20.35 4.91 12.14
CA GLY A 165 -21.20 6.00 11.69
C GLY A 165 -20.46 7.16 11.07
N TYR A 166 -19.37 6.93 10.34
CA TYR A 166 -18.66 7.95 9.61
C TYR A 166 -19.46 8.45 8.40
N PRO A 167 -19.32 9.74 8.04
CA PRO A 167 -20.00 10.31 6.88
C PRO A 167 -19.47 9.74 5.57
N TYR A 168 -20.30 9.83 4.53
CA TYR A 168 -19.92 9.59 3.14
C TYR A 168 -19.82 10.91 2.39
N THR A 169 -18.78 11.06 1.58
CA THR A 169 -18.60 12.19 0.66
C THR A 169 -18.47 11.63 -0.75
N PHE A 170 -19.36 12.07 -1.63
CA PHE A 170 -19.36 11.69 -3.05
C PHE A 170 -18.91 12.89 -3.88
N LEU A 171 -17.97 12.66 -4.79
CA LEU A 171 -17.50 13.66 -5.76
C LEU A 171 -17.73 13.16 -7.18
N ASN A 172 -18.04 14.08 -8.08
CA ASN A 172 -18.22 13.82 -9.51
C ASN A 172 -17.81 15.08 -10.29
N ASP A 173 -17.42 14.92 -11.54
CA ASP A 173 -17.18 16.01 -12.47
C ASP A 173 -18.48 16.63 -13.03
N GLU A 174 -19.63 15.97 -12.77
CA GLU A 174 -20.97 16.45 -13.09
C GLU A 174 -21.83 16.55 -11.83
N GLU A 175 -22.93 17.32 -11.91
CA GLU A 175 -23.94 17.36 -10.85
C GLU A 175 -24.56 15.97 -10.62
N PHE A 176 -24.66 15.56 -9.36
CA PHE A 176 -25.38 14.33 -9.01
C PHE A 176 -26.89 14.49 -9.26
N THR A 177 -27.47 13.51 -9.93
CA THR A 177 -28.93 13.45 -10.14
C THR A 177 -29.68 13.19 -8.84
N ASP A 178 -30.97 13.55 -8.81
CA ASP A 178 -31.83 13.21 -7.66
C ASP A 178 -31.95 11.69 -7.49
N GLU A 179 -32.01 10.94 -8.60
CA GLU A 179 -32.01 9.46 -8.59
C GLU A 179 -30.78 8.90 -7.85
N PHE A 180 -29.59 9.42 -8.16
CA PHE A 180 -28.36 9.01 -7.48
C PHE A 180 -28.42 9.34 -5.98
N LYS A 181 -28.76 10.60 -5.65
CA LYS A 181 -28.82 11.07 -4.24
C LYS A 181 -29.85 10.27 -3.42
N ASP A 182 -31.01 10.02 -3.99
CA ASP A 182 -32.08 9.26 -3.32
C ASP A 182 -31.74 7.77 -3.22
N GLY A 183 -31.10 7.20 -4.26
CA GLY A 183 -30.60 5.83 -4.26
C GLY A 183 -29.63 5.60 -3.10
N ILE A 184 -28.59 6.44 -2.97
CA ILE A 184 -27.63 6.36 -1.88
C ILE A 184 -28.28 6.53 -0.51
N LYS A 185 -29.14 7.54 -0.34
CA LYS A 185 -29.83 7.78 0.95
C LYS A 185 -30.77 6.66 1.35
N SER A 186 -31.36 5.95 0.38
CA SER A 186 -32.33 4.87 0.62
C SER A 186 -31.73 3.65 1.33
N ILE A 187 -30.42 3.41 1.15
CA ILE A 187 -29.70 2.24 1.71
C ILE A 187 -28.98 2.54 3.02
N LEU A 188 -28.88 3.81 3.41
CA LEU A 188 -28.13 4.25 4.58
C LEU A 188 -29.07 4.51 5.78
N PRO A 189 -28.58 4.43 7.02
CA PRO A 189 -29.28 4.91 8.20
C PRO A 189 -29.72 6.37 8.02
N LYS A 190 -30.92 6.73 8.52
CA LYS A 190 -31.51 8.09 8.33
C LYS A 190 -30.66 9.22 8.91
N ASP A 191 -29.85 8.95 9.90
CA ASP A 191 -28.95 9.88 10.57
C ASP A 191 -27.53 9.90 9.98
N ARG A 192 -27.27 9.06 8.96
CA ARG A 192 -26.01 9.06 8.25
C ARG A 192 -25.81 10.36 7.49
N VAL A 193 -24.70 11.04 7.74
CA VAL A 193 -24.32 12.24 6.98
C VAL A 193 -23.81 11.81 5.61
N VAL A 194 -24.40 12.39 4.57
CA VAL A 194 -24.02 12.14 3.18
C VAL A 194 -23.85 13.49 2.48
N GLU A 195 -22.71 13.71 1.88
CA GLU A 195 -22.34 14.93 1.19
C GLU A 195 -22.09 14.62 -0.29
N PHE A 196 -22.57 15.50 -1.16
CA PHE A 196 -22.41 15.40 -2.61
C PHE A 196 -21.74 16.69 -3.10
N GLY A 197 -20.64 16.56 -3.84
CA GLY A 197 -19.90 17.68 -4.40
C GLY A 197 -19.61 17.50 -5.86
N THR A 198 -19.63 18.64 -6.59
CA THR A 198 -19.19 18.71 -7.97
C THR A 198 -17.77 19.25 -8.00
N ILE A 199 -16.92 18.61 -8.79
CA ILE A 199 -15.54 19.02 -8.98
C ILE A 199 -15.51 20.22 -9.91
N ASP A 200 -14.73 21.26 -9.56
CA ASP A 200 -14.51 22.39 -10.44
C ASP A 200 -13.85 21.91 -11.74
N PRO A 201 -14.34 22.31 -12.92
CA PRO A 201 -13.74 21.96 -14.20
C PRO A 201 -12.24 22.28 -14.31
N ASP A 202 -11.75 23.33 -13.67
CA ASP A 202 -10.33 23.70 -13.66
C ASP A 202 -9.48 22.68 -12.89
N ASN A 203 -10.07 21.99 -11.90
CA ASN A 203 -9.41 20.95 -11.12
C ASN A 203 -9.54 19.56 -11.76
N TRP A 204 -10.50 19.39 -12.68
CA TRP A 204 -10.77 18.09 -13.32
C TRP A 204 -10.18 17.98 -14.71
N ASN A 205 -10.40 18.96 -15.57
CA ASN A 205 -10.05 18.90 -16.98
C ASN A 205 -8.54 18.90 -17.21
N MET A 206 -8.15 18.44 -18.40
CA MET A 206 -6.76 18.55 -18.86
C MET A 206 -6.31 20.02 -18.82
N PRO A 207 -5.19 20.34 -18.17
CA PRO A 207 -4.68 21.71 -18.11
C PRO A 207 -4.31 22.27 -19.49
N ASP A 208 -4.54 23.57 -19.71
CA ASP A 208 -4.18 24.28 -20.95
C ASP A 208 -2.68 24.25 -21.28
N SER A 209 -1.84 23.94 -20.28
CA SER A 209 -0.38 23.76 -20.45
C SER A 209 0.00 22.48 -21.19
N ILE A 210 -0.93 21.53 -21.33
CA ILE A 210 -0.70 20.27 -22.04
C ILE A 210 -0.84 20.48 -23.53
N ASP A 211 0.18 20.15 -24.30
CA ASP A 211 0.16 20.15 -25.75
C ASP A 211 -0.74 19.00 -26.25
N ARG A 212 -1.91 19.38 -26.78
CA ARG A 212 -2.93 18.42 -27.21
C ARG A 212 -2.46 17.54 -28.36
N GLU A 213 -1.68 18.08 -29.30
CA GLU A 213 -1.17 17.29 -30.44
C GLU A 213 -0.18 16.22 -29.93
N ARG A 214 0.69 16.58 -29.01
CA ARG A 214 1.59 15.63 -28.37
C ARG A 214 0.83 14.58 -27.57
N TYR A 215 -0.17 14.99 -26.78
CA TYR A 215 -1.04 14.06 -26.05
C TYR A 215 -1.66 13.02 -26.98
N ASP A 216 -2.30 13.45 -28.06
CA ASP A 216 -2.97 12.56 -29.01
C ASP A 216 -1.97 11.56 -29.66
N GLN A 217 -0.73 11.99 -29.95
CA GLN A 217 0.34 11.13 -30.50
C GLN A 217 0.81 10.09 -29.49
N GLU A 218 1.02 10.47 -28.24
CA GLU A 218 1.47 9.54 -27.18
C GLU A 218 0.37 8.52 -26.83
N MET A 219 -0.90 8.95 -26.80
CA MET A 219 -2.03 8.04 -26.56
C MET A 219 -2.21 7.03 -27.69
N ASP A 220 -2.07 7.46 -28.94
CA ASP A 220 -2.09 6.55 -30.12
C ASP A 220 -0.94 5.52 -30.05
N LYS A 221 0.26 5.93 -29.60
CA LYS A 221 1.38 5.03 -29.40
C LYS A 221 1.09 3.98 -28.30
N MET A 222 0.65 4.43 -27.13
CA MET A 222 0.31 3.53 -26.00
C MET A 222 -0.86 2.59 -26.34
N SER A 223 -1.86 3.07 -27.07
CA SER A 223 -2.98 2.25 -27.55
C SER A 223 -2.52 1.13 -28.47
N LYS A 224 -1.56 1.39 -29.37
CA LYS A 224 -0.94 0.38 -30.23
C LYS A 224 -0.15 -0.68 -29.45
N GLU A 225 0.36 -0.32 -28.28
CA GLU A 225 1.02 -1.21 -27.34
C GLU A 225 0.04 -1.95 -26.42
N ASN A 226 -1.28 -1.75 -26.61
CA ASN A 226 -2.36 -2.31 -25.79
C ASN A 226 -2.31 -1.87 -24.32
N ILE A 227 -1.82 -0.68 -24.04
CA ILE A 227 -1.87 -0.09 -22.68
C ILE A 227 -3.32 0.25 -22.35
N GLN A 228 -3.80 -0.31 -21.25
CA GLN A 228 -5.18 -0.08 -20.80
C GLN A 228 -5.40 1.40 -20.44
N TYR A 229 -6.57 1.91 -20.82
CA TYR A 229 -7.02 3.29 -20.54
C TYR A 229 -6.16 4.40 -21.19
N ALA A 230 -5.25 4.09 -22.11
CA ALA A 230 -4.40 5.08 -22.76
C ALA A 230 -5.22 6.20 -23.42
N GLU A 231 -6.25 5.86 -24.21
CA GLU A 231 -7.09 6.84 -24.94
C GLU A 231 -8.27 7.38 -24.10
N VAL A 232 -8.34 7.06 -22.79
CA VAL A 232 -9.46 7.47 -21.93
C VAL A 232 -9.07 8.71 -21.14
N GLU A 233 -9.30 9.90 -21.71
CA GLU A 233 -8.95 11.19 -21.08
C GLU A 233 -9.48 11.33 -19.65
N SER A 234 -10.71 10.87 -19.39
CA SER A 234 -11.29 10.91 -18.03
C SER A 234 -10.52 10.05 -17.02
N TYR A 235 -9.82 9.01 -17.46
CA TYR A 235 -8.93 8.23 -16.59
C TYR A 235 -7.68 9.03 -16.20
N HIS A 236 -7.08 9.75 -17.14
CA HIS A 236 -5.95 10.64 -16.87
C HIS A 236 -6.35 11.78 -15.93
N ASN A 237 -7.53 12.39 -16.17
CA ASN A 237 -8.11 13.39 -15.29
C ASN A 237 -8.31 12.86 -13.86
N MET A 238 -8.85 11.65 -13.72
CA MET A 238 -9.05 10.99 -12.43
C MET A 238 -7.73 10.74 -11.68
N CYS A 239 -6.70 10.24 -12.37
CA CYS A 239 -5.38 10.02 -11.78
C CYS A 239 -4.74 11.34 -11.30
N ARG A 240 -4.82 12.40 -12.12
CA ARG A 240 -4.36 13.74 -11.74
C ARG A 240 -5.15 14.28 -10.56
N PHE A 241 -6.47 14.18 -10.58
CA PHE A 241 -7.34 14.65 -9.51
C PHE A 241 -7.04 13.97 -8.18
N TYR A 242 -6.94 12.64 -8.15
CA TYR A 242 -6.58 11.91 -6.94
C TYR A 242 -5.14 12.17 -6.47
N SER A 243 -4.23 12.51 -7.37
CA SER A 243 -2.86 12.85 -6.98
C SER A 243 -2.76 14.23 -6.34
N LYS A 244 -3.45 15.25 -6.89
CA LYS A 244 -3.17 16.66 -6.58
C LYS A 244 -4.37 17.45 -6.07
N GLU A 245 -5.60 17.22 -6.53
CA GLU A 245 -6.68 18.19 -6.37
C GLU A 245 -7.72 17.78 -5.31
N PHE A 246 -7.98 16.47 -5.12
CA PHE A 246 -9.12 16.02 -4.32
C PHE A 246 -9.09 16.52 -2.87
N TYR A 247 -7.92 16.58 -2.24
CA TYR A 247 -7.79 16.97 -0.83
C TYR A 247 -7.96 18.48 -0.61
N HIS A 248 -8.01 19.26 -1.67
CA HIS A 248 -8.38 20.67 -1.66
C HIS A 248 -9.90 20.91 -1.83
N HIS A 249 -10.67 19.87 -2.19
CA HIS A 249 -12.10 20.02 -2.38
C HIS A 249 -12.77 20.57 -1.10
N PRO A 250 -13.66 21.60 -1.18
CA PRO A 250 -14.24 22.28 -0.01
C PRO A 250 -14.91 21.36 0.98
N LEU A 251 -15.57 20.27 0.53
CA LEU A 251 -16.21 19.29 1.41
C LEU A 251 -15.19 18.52 2.28
N LEU A 252 -13.92 18.42 1.84
CA LEU A 252 -12.88 17.70 2.56
C LEU A 252 -12.07 18.58 3.53
N SER A 253 -12.25 19.92 3.50
CA SER A 253 -11.48 20.86 4.33
C SER A 253 -11.61 20.64 5.84
N LYS A 254 -12.73 20.08 6.29
CA LYS A 254 -13.02 19.81 7.71
C LYS A 254 -12.53 18.43 8.20
N TYR A 255 -12.10 17.57 7.29
CA TYR A 255 -11.64 16.22 7.59
C TYR A 255 -10.11 16.16 7.66
N LYS A 256 -9.63 15.32 8.56
CA LYS A 256 -8.23 14.94 8.67
C LYS A 256 -7.95 13.65 7.89
N TYR A 257 -8.86 12.68 7.93
CA TYR A 257 -8.71 11.40 7.28
C TYR A 257 -9.77 11.17 6.22
N VAL A 258 -9.34 10.51 5.14
CA VAL A 258 -10.21 10.01 4.08
C VAL A 258 -9.97 8.51 3.92
N TRP A 259 -11.07 7.73 3.82
CA TRP A 259 -11.04 6.35 3.35
C TRP A 259 -11.65 6.30 1.96
N ARG A 260 -10.86 5.98 0.94
CA ARG A 260 -11.32 5.84 -0.44
C ARG A 260 -12.10 4.54 -0.61
N LEU A 261 -13.31 4.65 -1.14
CA LEU A 261 -14.21 3.55 -1.46
C LEU A 261 -14.55 3.59 -2.96
N GLU A 262 -14.25 2.50 -3.65
CA GLU A 262 -14.54 2.34 -5.08
C GLU A 262 -15.81 1.52 -5.32
N PRO A 263 -16.49 1.69 -6.48
CA PRO A 263 -17.52 0.78 -6.95
C PRO A 263 -16.98 -0.65 -7.16
N ASN A 264 -17.87 -1.66 -7.05
CA ASN A 264 -17.54 -3.07 -7.33
C ASN A 264 -16.41 -3.67 -6.47
N VAL A 265 -16.23 -3.19 -5.25
CA VAL A 265 -15.31 -3.80 -4.28
C VAL A 265 -16.06 -4.69 -3.30
N ASN A 266 -15.34 -5.66 -2.71
CA ASN A 266 -15.91 -6.53 -1.70
C ASN A 266 -15.12 -6.46 -0.39
N PHE A 267 -15.87 -6.51 0.73
CA PHE A 267 -15.31 -6.66 2.06
C PHE A 267 -15.68 -8.04 2.61
N TYR A 268 -14.71 -8.75 3.17
CA TYR A 268 -14.89 -10.15 3.57
C TYR A 268 -14.81 -10.38 5.07
N CYS A 269 -14.41 -9.37 5.83
CA CYS A 269 -14.20 -9.51 7.27
C CYS A 269 -14.74 -8.29 8.02
N LYS A 270 -15.35 -8.55 9.18
CA LYS A 270 -15.78 -7.50 10.11
C LYS A 270 -14.59 -6.72 10.65
N ILE A 271 -14.71 -5.41 10.63
CA ILE A 271 -13.74 -4.48 11.19
C ILE A 271 -14.34 -3.95 12.49
N ASN A 272 -13.92 -4.53 13.61
CA ASN A 272 -14.55 -4.30 14.93
C ASN A 272 -13.94 -3.12 15.70
N TYR A 273 -13.02 -2.39 15.09
CA TYR A 273 -12.37 -1.22 15.68
C TYR A 273 -12.47 0.00 14.74
N ASP A 274 -12.34 1.17 15.32
CA ASP A 274 -12.38 2.43 14.60
C ASP A 274 -11.04 2.68 13.89
N VAL A 275 -11.02 2.49 12.57
CA VAL A 275 -9.80 2.61 11.76
C VAL A 275 -9.23 4.03 11.76
N PHE A 276 -10.07 5.06 11.79
CA PHE A 276 -9.59 6.44 11.83
C PHE A 276 -9.00 6.80 13.19
N GLN A 277 -9.59 6.29 14.29
CA GLN A 277 -8.99 6.42 15.61
C GLN A 277 -7.69 5.63 15.72
N PHE A 278 -7.63 4.43 15.12
CA PHE A 278 -6.41 3.64 15.05
C PHE A 278 -5.28 4.43 14.35
N MET A 279 -5.56 5.02 13.19
CA MET A 279 -4.61 5.86 12.47
C MET A 279 -4.06 6.97 13.37
N GLY A 280 -4.96 7.77 13.96
CA GLY A 280 -4.56 8.93 14.77
C GLY A 280 -3.88 8.61 16.09
N LYS A 281 -4.21 7.47 16.71
CA LYS A 281 -3.64 7.07 18.00
C LYS A 281 -2.32 6.30 17.89
N ASN A 282 -2.00 5.82 16.70
CA ASN A 282 -0.78 5.07 16.41
C ASN A 282 0.11 5.79 15.38
N ASP A 283 -0.06 7.12 15.25
CA ASP A 283 0.73 8.00 14.39
C ASP A 283 0.85 7.50 12.94
N LYS A 284 -0.25 6.92 12.42
CA LYS A 284 -0.32 6.44 11.05
C LYS A 284 -0.90 7.51 10.13
N ILE A 285 -0.21 7.80 9.05
CA ILE A 285 -0.64 8.76 8.02
C ILE A 285 -1.23 8.09 6.79
N TYR A 286 -0.89 6.83 6.56
CA TYR A 286 -1.37 6.07 5.40
C TYR A 286 -1.65 4.62 5.76
N GLY A 287 -2.77 4.10 5.28
CA GLY A 287 -3.17 2.71 5.43
C GLY A 287 -3.60 2.11 4.10
N PHE A 288 -3.15 0.90 3.83
CA PHE A 288 -3.40 0.17 2.59
C PHE A 288 -3.69 -1.31 2.86
N VAL A 289 -4.16 -2.03 1.82
CA VAL A 289 -4.39 -3.49 1.89
C VAL A 289 -3.62 -4.27 0.83
N LEU A 290 -3.31 -3.68 -0.31
CA LEU A 290 -2.66 -4.35 -1.44
C LEU A 290 -1.53 -3.50 -2.02
N ASN A 291 -0.43 -4.16 -2.35
CA ASN A 291 0.71 -3.61 -3.09
C ASN A 291 0.89 -4.35 -4.41
N LEU A 292 1.08 -3.62 -5.48
CA LEU A 292 1.25 -4.16 -6.83
C LEU A 292 2.49 -3.59 -7.52
N TYR A 293 3.03 -4.33 -8.47
CA TYR A 293 3.93 -3.76 -9.48
C TYR A 293 3.12 -3.10 -10.60
N ASP A 294 3.47 -1.88 -10.98
CA ASP A 294 2.85 -1.20 -12.13
C ASP A 294 3.47 -1.63 -13.45
N SER A 295 2.75 -1.36 -14.53
CA SER A 295 3.27 -1.47 -15.90
C SER A 295 4.30 -0.38 -16.15
N PRO A 296 5.58 -0.70 -16.36
CA PRO A 296 6.64 0.32 -16.47
C PRO A 296 6.44 1.26 -17.67
N GLN A 297 5.73 0.81 -18.72
CA GLN A 297 5.43 1.61 -19.90
C GLN A 297 4.51 2.80 -19.62
N THR A 298 3.79 2.77 -18.51
CA THR A 298 2.86 3.85 -18.11
C THR A 298 3.52 4.93 -17.27
N ILE A 299 4.72 4.68 -16.78
CA ILE A 299 5.47 5.51 -15.82
C ILE A 299 6.96 5.62 -16.18
N GLU A 300 7.28 5.62 -17.47
CA GLU A 300 8.65 5.55 -18.00
C GLU A 300 9.56 6.63 -17.41
N THR A 301 9.07 7.88 -17.33
CA THR A 301 9.86 9.02 -16.85
C THR A 301 9.49 9.48 -15.44
N LEU A 302 8.57 8.77 -14.75
CA LEU A 302 8.12 9.18 -13.42
C LEU A 302 9.28 9.15 -12.41
N TRP A 303 10.10 8.09 -12.44
CA TRP A 303 11.23 7.98 -11.51
C TRP A 303 12.28 9.03 -11.75
N THR A 304 12.70 9.24 -13.00
CA THR A 304 13.71 10.26 -13.32
C THR A 304 13.22 11.66 -12.97
N SER A 305 11.95 11.98 -13.24
CA SER A 305 11.33 13.24 -12.80
C SER A 305 11.29 13.38 -11.28
N THR A 306 11.06 12.28 -10.58
CA THR A 306 11.08 12.26 -9.10
C THR A 306 12.49 12.52 -8.57
N MET A 307 13.52 11.90 -9.17
CA MET A 307 14.90 12.10 -8.77
C MET A 307 15.38 13.54 -9.04
N ASP A 308 15.03 14.13 -10.19
CA ASP A 308 15.28 15.54 -10.46
C ASP A 308 14.70 16.44 -9.34
N PHE A 309 13.45 16.17 -8.94
CA PHE A 309 12.81 16.92 -7.84
C PHE A 309 13.53 16.76 -6.50
N VAL A 310 13.92 15.54 -6.17
CA VAL A 310 14.60 15.23 -4.90
C VAL A 310 15.99 15.85 -4.85
N GLU A 311 16.71 15.88 -5.98
CA GLU A 311 18.01 16.57 -6.09
C GLU A 311 17.89 18.08 -5.88
N GLU A 312 16.78 18.70 -6.34
CA GLU A 312 16.50 20.12 -6.10
C GLU A 312 16.03 20.39 -4.65
N HIS A 313 15.41 19.38 -3.99
CA HIS A 313 14.78 19.50 -2.68
C HIS A 313 15.18 18.37 -1.71
N PRO A 314 16.47 18.11 -1.45
CA PRO A 314 16.91 16.97 -0.64
C PRO A 314 16.38 17.03 0.81
N ASN A 315 16.11 18.22 1.33
CA ASN A 315 15.59 18.42 2.69
C ASN A 315 14.14 17.88 2.88
N TYR A 316 13.42 17.56 1.80
CA TYR A 316 12.11 16.94 1.90
C TYR A 316 12.17 15.43 2.15
N LEU A 317 13.33 14.81 1.94
CA LEU A 317 13.51 13.37 2.21
C LEU A 317 13.36 13.06 3.70
N ASN A 318 12.56 12.08 4.01
CA ASN A 318 12.51 11.53 5.37
C ASN A 318 13.66 10.55 5.58
N VAL A 319 14.44 10.73 6.65
CA VAL A 319 15.60 9.84 6.94
C VAL A 319 15.21 8.38 7.13
N ASN A 320 13.98 8.10 7.53
CA ASN A 320 13.42 6.76 7.67
C ASN A 320 12.42 6.42 6.55
N GLY A 321 12.63 6.95 5.35
CA GLY A 321 11.81 6.64 4.18
C GLY A 321 11.91 5.18 3.73
N ALA A 322 10.96 4.74 2.90
CA ALA A 322 10.91 3.37 2.40
C ALA A 322 11.77 3.16 1.15
N PHE A 323 13.00 3.66 1.15
CA PHE A 323 13.88 3.70 -0.04
C PHE A 323 14.22 2.30 -0.57
N ALA A 324 14.50 1.33 0.32
CA ALA A 324 14.82 -0.04 -0.09
C ALA A 324 13.65 -0.71 -0.81
N TRP A 325 12.41 -0.42 -0.42
CA TRP A 325 11.21 -0.90 -1.11
C TRP A 325 11.08 -0.33 -2.52
N LEU A 326 11.36 0.97 -2.71
CA LEU A 326 11.35 1.61 -4.03
C LEU A 326 12.42 1.02 -4.95
N LYS A 327 13.56 0.62 -4.38
CA LYS A 327 14.77 0.22 -5.10
C LYS A 327 14.93 -1.31 -5.26
N ASP A 328 13.96 -2.11 -4.76
CA ASP A 328 14.03 -3.57 -4.89
C ASP A 328 13.86 -4.00 -6.36
N ASN A 329 14.97 -4.36 -6.97
CA ASN A 329 15.06 -4.80 -8.35
C ASN A 329 15.06 -6.34 -8.49
N SER A 330 14.82 -7.08 -7.41
CA SER A 330 15.07 -8.53 -7.40
C SER A 330 13.97 -9.36 -8.06
N GLN A 331 12.68 -9.02 -7.85
CA GLN A 331 11.58 -9.77 -8.45
C GLN A 331 11.32 -9.37 -9.91
N ASN A 332 11.35 -8.05 -10.21
CA ASN A 332 11.05 -7.51 -11.54
C ASN A 332 12.19 -6.62 -12.07
N PRO A 333 13.40 -7.17 -12.32
CA PRO A 333 14.54 -6.38 -12.76
C PRO A 333 14.31 -5.65 -14.09
N LYS A 334 13.45 -6.16 -14.95
CA LYS A 334 13.09 -5.51 -16.23
C LYS A 334 12.28 -4.22 -16.01
N ASN A 335 11.37 -4.21 -15.03
CA ASN A 335 10.62 -2.99 -14.68
C ASN A 335 11.57 -1.93 -14.15
N TYR A 336 12.47 -2.33 -13.25
CA TYR A 336 13.49 -1.47 -12.68
C TYR A 336 14.42 -0.86 -13.75
N ASP A 337 14.87 -1.68 -14.69
CA ASP A 337 15.71 -1.20 -15.79
C ASP A 337 14.95 -0.25 -16.72
N TYR A 338 13.67 -0.55 -17.02
CA TYR A 338 12.82 0.26 -17.88
C TYR A 338 12.56 1.65 -17.31
N THR A 339 12.24 1.73 -16.02
CA THR A 339 11.99 2.98 -15.29
C THR A 339 13.28 3.68 -14.82
N GLN A 340 14.44 3.13 -15.13
CA GLN A 340 15.75 3.67 -14.79
C GLN A 340 15.97 3.80 -13.27
N GLY A 341 15.42 2.87 -12.48
CA GLY A 341 15.73 2.80 -11.05
C GLY A 341 14.57 2.69 -10.07
N TYR A 342 13.35 2.55 -10.55
CA TYR A 342 12.17 2.30 -9.72
C TYR A 342 11.66 0.87 -9.87
N SER A 343 11.40 0.19 -8.76
CA SER A 343 10.85 -1.17 -8.75
C SER A 343 9.48 -1.29 -9.40
N THR A 344 8.75 -0.20 -9.55
CA THR A 344 7.33 -0.05 -9.91
C THR A 344 6.34 -0.55 -8.85
N CYS A 345 6.83 -1.00 -7.70
CA CYS A 345 5.97 -1.40 -6.58
C CYS A 345 5.24 -0.19 -6.00
N HIS A 346 3.92 -0.30 -5.84
CA HIS A 346 3.09 0.78 -5.34
C HIS A 346 1.94 0.27 -4.45
N PHE A 347 1.45 1.11 -3.55
CA PHE A 347 0.20 0.91 -2.83
C PHE A 347 -0.97 1.06 -3.80
N TRP A 348 -1.88 0.09 -3.84
CA TRP A 348 -3.01 0.15 -4.75
C TRP A 348 -4.12 1.01 -4.18
N THR A 349 -4.20 2.25 -4.64
CA THR A 349 -4.97 3.35 -4.04
C THR A 349 -6.48 3.22 -4.09
N ASN A 350 -7.05 2.20 -4.78
CA ASN A 350 -8.49 1.94 -4.70
C ASN A 350 -8.97 1.55 -3.28
N PHE A 351 -8.05 1.15 -2.42
CA PHE A 351 -8.21 1.15 -0.98
C PHE A 351 -7.08 1.97 -0.37
N GLU A 352 -7.37 3.13 0.13
CA GLU A 352 -6.45 3.91 0.94
C GLU A 352 -7.18 4.58 2.11
N ILE A 353 -6.52 4.65 3.27
CA ILE A 353 -6.90 5.52 4.38
C ILE A 353 -5.76 6.49 4.56
N VAL A 354 -5.99 7.77 4.28
CA VAL A 354 -4.93 8.76 4.19
C VAL A 354 -5.18 9.95 5.12
N ASP A 355 -4.14 10.42 5.79
CA ASP A 355 -4.12 11.68 6.51
C ASP A 355 -3.97 12.82 5.50
N LEU A 356 -4.99 13.68 5.40
CA LEU A 356 -4.99 14.80 4.47
C LEU A 356 -3.96 15.88 4.84
N ASP A 357 -3.49 15.93 6.09
CA ASP A 357 -2.45 16.87 6.48
C ASP A 357 -1.11 16.53 5.82
N PHE A 358 -0.83 15.23 5.57
CA PHE A 358 0.33 14.81 4.78
C PHE A 358 0.22 15.30 3.33
N LEU A 359 -0.96 15.15 2.70
CA LEU A 359 -1.17 15.60 1.31
C LEU A 359 -1.13 17.13 1.18
N ARG A 360 -1.48 17.85 2.24
CA ARG A 360 -1.42 19.33 2.31
C ARG A 360 -0.06 19.83 2.79
N SER A 361 0.89 18.94 3.05
CA SER A 361 2.24 19.34 3.47
C SER A 361 3.03 19.96 2.32
N GLU A 362 3.98 20.84 2.63
CA GLU A 362 4.80 21.49 1.63
C GLU A 362 5.56 20.51 0.72
N PRO A 363 6.21 19.43 1.24
CA PRO A 363 6.90 18.48 0.38
C PRO A 363 5.97 17.83 -0.65
N TYR A 364 4.77 17.39 -0.22
CA TYR A 364 3.81 16.77 -1.12
C TYR A 364 3.27 17.75 -2.17
N GLU A 365 2.86 18.94 -1.76
CA GLU A 365 2.35 19.99 -2.64
C GLU A 365 3.36 20.41 -3.71
N LYS A 366 4.61 20.63 -3.31
CA LYS A 366 5.69 20.99 -4.24
C LYS A 366 6.00 19.88 -5.23
N TYR A 367 5.99 18.63 -4.74
CA TYR A 367 6.19 17.46 -5.60
C TYR A 367 5.06 17.32 -6.62
N MET A 368 3.79 17.46 -6.21
CA MET A 368 2.66 17.41 -7.12
C MET A 368 2.69 18.52 -8.16
N GLN A 369 3.04 19.74 -7.75
CA GLN A 369 3.22 20.84 -8.69
C GLN A 369 4.31 20.54 -9.72
N TYR A 370 5.45 20.01 -9.28
CA TYR A 370 6.56 19.64 -10.16
C TYR A 370 6.17 18.55 -11.17
N LEU A 371 5.50 17.49 -10.71
CA LEU A 371 5.03 16.44 -11.60
C LEU A 371 3.98 16.92 -12.61
N GLU A 372 3.12 17.85 -12.23
CA GLU A 372 2.16 18.47 -13.14
C GLU A 372 2.86 19.24 -14.26
N GLU A 373 3.92 19.99 -13.95
CA GLU A 373 4.74 20.71 -14.94
C GLU A 373 5.43 19.77 -15.93
N LYS A 374 5.80 18.54 -15.51
CA LYS A 374 6.33 17.49 -16.40
C LYS A 374 5.26 16.93 -17.34
N GLY A 375 3.99 16.99 -16.99
CA GLY A 375 2.85 16.60 -17.82
C GLY A 375 2.66 15.09 -18.01
N GLY A 376 3.32 14.25 -17.23
CA GLY A 376 3.32 12.80 -17.40
C GLY A 376 1.97 12.12 -17.12
N PHE A 377 1.04 12.79 -16.42
CA PHE A 377 -0.35 12.34 -16.34
C PHE A 377 -1.01 12.25 -17.71
N TYR A 378 -0.56 13.04 -18.68
CA TYR A 378 -1.13 13.13 -20.03
C TYR A 378 -0.19 12.68 -21.14
N TYR A 379 1.13 12.90 -21.02
CA TYR A 379 2.09 12.45 -22.04
C TYR A 379 2.52 10.99 -21.85
N GLU A 380 2.30 10.47 -20.65
CA GLU A 380 2.34 9.06 -20.29
C GLU A 380 0.97 8.70 -19.68
N ARG A 381 0.92 7.72 -18.80
CA ARG A 381 -0.28 7.37 -18.04
C ARG A 381 0.05 7.24 -16.55
N TRP A 382 0.66 8.28 -15.98
CA TRP A 382 0.96 8.26 -14.55
C TRP A 382 -0.31 8.07 -13.75
N GLY A 383 -0.36 6.99 -12.95
CA GLY A 383 -1.44 6.72 -12.03
C GLY A 383 -1.23 7.45 -10.71
N ASP A 384 -2.32 7.71 -9.99
CA ASP A 384 -2.24 8.25 -8.63
C ASP A 384 -1.56 7.28 -7.66
N ALA A 385 -1.64 5.97 -7.90
CA ALA A 385 -1.04 4.93 -7.08
C ALA A 385 0.51 5.00 -7.05
N PRO A 386 1.25 4.94 -8.16
CA PRO A 386 2.70 5.09 -8.14
C PRO A 386 3.14 6.49 -7.68
N VAL A 387 2.45 7.56 -8.06
CA VAL A 387 2.75 8.93 -7.62
C VAL A 387 2.62 9.08 -6.11
N ARG A 388 1.51 8.59 -5.52
CA ARG A 388 1.28 8.57 -4.08
C ARG A 388 2.35 7.76 -3.35
N SER A 389 2.68 6.59 -3.88
CA SER A 389 3.63 5.67 -3.29
C SER A 389 5.05 6.24 -3.24
N LEU A 390 5.47 6.92 -4.30
CA LEU A 390 6.76 7.62 -4.33
C LEU A 390 6.80 8.73 -3.27
N ALA A 391 5.76 9.57 -3.20
CA ALA A 391 5.70 10.63 -2.20
C ALA A 391 5.74 10.08 -0.76
N LEU A 392 4.97 9.03 -0.46
CA LEU A 392 4.96 8.39 0.85
C LEU A 392 6.32 7.78 1.20
N ALA A 393 6.92 7.05 0.26
CA ALA A 393 8.19 6.36 0.52
C ALA A 393 9.38 7.32 0.66
N LEU A 394 9.30 8.52 0.05
CA LEU A 394 10.37 9.51 0.08
C LEU A 394 10.21 10.52 1.23
N PHE A 395 8.97 10.97 1.50
CA PHE A 395 8.72 12.12 2.40
C PHE A 395 8.11 11.72 3.75
N ALA A 396 7.62 10.49 3.91
CA ALA A 396 7.05 10.01 5.15
C ALA A 396 8.00 9.03 5.88
N ASP A 397 7.88 8.98 7.20
CA ASP A 397 8.46 7.89 7.97
C ASP A 397 7.73 6.59 7.59
N LYS A 398 8.45 5.55 7.17
CA LYS A 398 7.85 4.28 6.78
C LYS A 398 7.06 3.61 7.91
N SER A 399 7.39 3.88 9.17
CA SER A 399 6.62 3.37 10.32
C SER A 399 5.24 4.03 10.45
N SER A 400 4.99 5.16 9.78
CA SER A 400 3.68 5.81 9.71
C SER A 400 2.76 5.23 8.62
N ILE A 401 3.24 4.26 7.84
CA ILE A 401 2.50 3.58 6.79
C ILE A 401 2.08 2.20 7.30
N HIS A 402 0.77 1.89 7.26
CA HIS A 402 0.22 0.69 7.88
C HIS A 402 -0.43 -0.24 6.86
N TRP A 403 -0.07 -1.52 6.91
CA TRP A 403 -0.77 -2.59 6.18
C TRP A 403 -1.91 -3.15 7.01
N PHE A 404 -3.16 -2.83 6.63
CA PHE A 404 -4.37 -3.42 7.21
C PHE A 404 -4.55 -4.88 6.75
N ARG A 405 -3.65 -5.77 7.17
CA ARG A 405 -3.69 -7.17 6.74
C ARG A 405 -4.89 -7.93 7.25
N ASP A 406 -5.55 -7.42 8.28
CA ASP A 406 -6.77 -7.96 8.87
C ASP A 406 -8.05 -7.57 8.14
N ILE A 407 -8.02 -6.63 7.20
CA ILE A 407 -9.17 -6.23 6.40
C ILE A 407 -9.24 -7.12 5.15
N GLY A 408 -10.24 -8.01 5.11
CA GLY A 408 -10.53 -8.82 3.92
C GLY A 408 -11.12 -7.93 2.82
N TYR A 409 -10.41 -7.77 1.72
CA TYR A 409 -10.77 -6.84 0.64
C TYR A 409 -10.50 -7.44 -0.74
N HIS A 410 -11.39 -7.17 -1.68
CA HIS A 410 -11.22 -7.54 -3.08
C HIS A 410 -11.61 -6.39 -4.00
N HIS A 411 -10.74 -6.11 -4.93
CA HIS A 411 -11.01 -5.39 -6.17
C HIS A 411 -10.41 -6.21 -7.30
N THR A 412 -11.21 -6.51 -8.30
CA THR A 412 -10.79 -7.39 -9.40
C THR A 412 -9.49 -6.93 -10.05
N PRO A 413 -8.48 -7.78 -10.20
CA PRO A 413 -8.46 -9.23 -9.94
C PRO A 413 -7.78 -9.64 -8.61
N TYR A 414 -7.49 -8.71 -7.69
CA TYR A 414 -6.63 -8.96 -6.54
C TYR A 414 -7.39 -8.95 -5.22
N THR A 415 -6.88 -9.72 -4.27
CA THR A 415 -7.52 -9.95 -2.98
C THR A 415 -6.49 -9.89 -1.84
N ASN A 416 -6.85 -9.19 -0.76
CA ASN A 416 -6.25 -9.38 0.55
C ASN A 416 -7.23 -10.23 1.37
N CYS A 417 -6.88 -11.47 1.67
CA CYS A 417 -7.75 -12.40 2.40
C CYS A 417 -7.03 -12.95 3.63
N PRO A 418 -7.30 -12.40 4.83
CA PRO A 418 -6.71 -12.89 6.07
C PRO A 418 -7.35 -14.20 6.53
N THR A 419 -6.64 -14.96 7.36
CA THR A 419 -7.19 -16.10 8.08
C THR A 419 -7.81 -15.62 9.39
N CYS A 420 -9.11 -15.83 9.55
CA CYS A 420 -9.81 -15.54 10.79
C CYS A 420 -9.81 -16.77 11.72
N PRO A 421 -9.89 -16.59 13.08
CA PRO A 421 -10.05 -17.69 14.00
C PRO A 421 -11.28 -18.55 13.65
N ALA A 422 -11.11 -19.88 13.70
CA ALA A 422 -12.09 -20.84 13.21
C ALA A 422 -13.46 -20.78 13.93
N ASP A 423 -13.50 -20.30 15.16
CA ASP A 423 -14.70 -20.17 16.00
C ASP A 423 -15.28 -18.75 15.98
N SER A 424 -14.71 -17.84 15.15
CA SER A 424 -15.21 -16.48 15.02
C SER A 424 -16.12 -16.31 13.81
N ASP A 425 -17.07 -15.39 13.91
CA ASP A 425 -17.94 -14.95 12.82
C ASP A 425 -17.36 -13.72 12.08
N ARG A 426 -16.05 -13.46 12.27
CA ARG A 426 -15.41 -12.27 11.75
C ARG A 426 -15.27 -12.27 10.22
N CYS A 427 -14.87 -13.39 9.64
CA CYS A 427 -14.75 -13.53 8.18
C CYS A 427 -15.93 -14.33 7.60
N ASN A 428 -16.49 -13.85 6.50
CA ASN A 428 -17.68 -14.47 5.87
C ASN A 428 -17.36 -15.70 4.99
N GLY A 429 -16.08 -16.06 4.84
CA GLY A 429 -15.64 -17.23 4.07
C GLY A 429 -15.70 -17.07 2.54
N ASN A 430 -15.94 -15.88 2.03
CA ASN A 430 -16.09 -15.64 0.59
C ASN A 430 -14.77 -15.39 -0.12
N CYS A 431 -13.63 -15.41 0.59
CA CYS A 431 -12.29 -15.39 0.00
C CYS A 431 -11.43 -16.55 0.51
N VAL A 432 -10.35 -16.84 -0.20
CA VAL A 432 -9.41 -17.91 0.16
C VAL A 432 -8.20 -17.27 0.86
N PRO A 433 -7.96 -17.58 2.15
CA PRO A 433 -6.83 -17.03 2.88
C PRO A 433 -5.49 -17.22 2.16
N GLY A 434 -4.67 -16.18 2.14
CA GLY A 434 -3.36 -16.18 1.48
C GLY A 434 -3.39 -16.07 -0.05
N LYS A 435 -4.56 -16.21 -0.69
CA LYS A 435 -4.66 -16.15 -2.14
C LYS A 435 -4.79 -14.72 -2.64
N PHE A 436 -3.75 -14.24 -3.35
CA PHE A 436 -3.69 -12.89 -3.88
C PHE A 436 -4.58 -12.68 -5.12
N THR A 437 -4.62 -13.66 -6.03
CA THR A 437 -5.39 -13.59 -7.28
C THR A 437 -5.83 -15.00 -7.70
N PRO A 438 -6.98 -15.14 -8.41
CA PRO A 438 -7.36 -16.43 -9.00
C PRO A 438 -6.50 -16.86 -10.19
N TRP A 439 -5.75 -15.93 -10.82
CA TRP A 439 -4.96 -16.17 -12.04
C TRP A 439 -3.46 -16.20 -11.73
N SER A 440 -2.85 -17.37 -11.94
CA SER A 440 -1.44 -17.60 -11.62
C SER A 440 -0.45 -16.77 -12.43
N ASP A 441 -0.85 -16.28 -13.60
CA ASP A 441 -0.06 -15.36 -14.43
C ASP A 441 0.01 -13.93 -13.86
N LEU A 442 -0.83 -13.61 -12.88
CA LEU A 442 -0.83 -12.34 -12.17
C LEU A 442 -0.17 -12.40 -10.77
N ASP A 443 0.28 -13.58 -10.32
CA ASP A 443 0.98 -13.71 -9.03
C ASP A 443 2.25 -12.83 -8.98
N ASN A 444 2.91 -12.62 -10.12
CA ASN A 444 4.09 -11.77 -10.23
C ASN A 444 3.81 -10.27 -10.05
N GLN A 445 2.54 -9.86 -10.03
CA GLN A 445 2.15 -8.48 -9.74
C GLN A 445 2.18 -8.15 -8.25
N ASN A 446 2.19 -9.16 -7.38
CA ASN A 446 2.24 -8.95 -5.94
C ASN A 446 3.63 -8.50 -5.48
N CYS A 447 3.73 -7.30 -4.89
CA CYS A 447 4.96 -6.83 -4.26
C CYS A 447 4.84 -6.65 -2.73
N GLN A 448 3.81 -7.22 -2.09
CA GLN A 448 3.62 -7.08 -0.64
C GLN A 448 4.79 -7.65 0.17
N ALA A 449 5.42 -8.73 -0.31
CA ALA A 449 6.56 -9.33 0.36
C ALA A 449 7.77 -8.40 0.44
N THR A 450 7.96 -7.52 -0.55
CA THR A 450 9.05 -6.53 -0.51
C THR A 450 8.77 -5.44 0.55
N TRP A 451 7.49 -5.06 0.75
CA TRP A 451 7.09 -4.18 1.85
C TRP A 451 7.37 -4.82 3.20
N ILE A 452 6.95 -6.06 3.40
CA ILE A 452 7.20 -6.83 4.63
C ILE A 452 8.70 -6.87 4.95
N ARG A 453 9.53 -7.16 3.93
CA ARG A 453 10.98 -7.35 4.10
C ARG A 453 11.74 -6.05 4.37
N HIS A 454 11.36 -4.95 3.72
CA HIS A 454 12.17 -3.73 3.72
C HIS A 454 11.60 -2.59 4.57
N SER A 455 10.32 -2.65 4.91
CA SER A 455 9.63 -1.50 5.49
C SER A 455 8.98 -1.76 6.82
N MET A 456 8.50 -2.98 7.11
CA MET A 456 7.84 -3.28 8.37
C MET A 456 8.85 -3.48 9.51
N SER A 457 8.56 -2.87 10.66
CA SER A 457 9.28 -3.09 11.91
C SER A 457 8.83 -4.39 12.59
N GLU A 458 9.61 -4.89 13.57
CA GLU A 458 9.19 -6.04 14.40
C GLU A 458 7.83 -5.79 15.09
N GLU A 459 7.60 -4.58 15.58
CA GLU A 459 6.33 -4.19 16.20
C GLU A 459 5.15 -4.31 15.23
N GLU A 460 5.32 -3.89 13.98
CA GLU A 460 4.30 -4.01 12.95
C GLU A 460 4.07 -5.46 12.51
N LEU A 461 5.13 -6.27 12.46
CA LEU A 461 5.03 -7.70 12.15
C LEU A 461 4.24 -8.48 13.21
N GLU A 462 4.36 -8.08 14.48
CA GLU A 462 3.71 -8.70 15.65
C GLU A 462 2.37 -8.06 16.03
N MET A 463 1.99 -6.98 15.36
CA MET A 463 0.80 -6.18 15.70
C MET A 463 -0.52 -6.97 15.60
N TYR A 464 -0.56 -8.06 14.85
CA TYR A 464 -1.75 -8.88 14.66
C TYR A 464 -1.64 -10.26 15.29
#